data_e12c2e409634dcb00ada4298c238fcb5
#
_entry.id   e12c2e409634dcb00ada4298c238fcb5
#
_cell.length_a   1.000
_cell.length_b   1.000
_cell.length_c   1.000
_cell.angle_alpha   90.00
_cell.angle_beta   90.00
_cell.angle_gamma   90.00
#
_symmetry.space_group_name_H-M   'P 1'
#
loop_
_entity.id
_entity.type
_entity.pdbx_description
1 polymer ?
#
loop_
_entity_poly.entity_id
_entity_poly.type
_entity_poly.pdbx_seq_one_letter_code
_entity_poly.pdbx_strand_id
1 'polypeptide(L)'
;MIDLLPEFGDLPDILHCNDWETALAILYLKNDAVLRPELSHIKTVYTIHNIAYQGQFGRSEMEATFALPDGWYHGGLSYEFEGRQDINLMKGAMLMADAVTTVSPTYARELHYPYFAHGLQGVVDMVDHKLYGILNGIDVAHYNPESDPLVPYHFTIEDRTGKARCKREIQRLFGLNQESEWPLLASVARLVEQKGIELIREILPQLMDMGVQLIVFGQGDPKYIEYFTWAKEQWPGQLGFSSDYNEPTASAVFAGADMYLMPSRFEPCGLSQMMAMRYGTVPIVHETGGLKDSVRAYKDFDGIGDGFAFSDYQAKDLYLAISEAVKLYFGDEEMFDRLRVRCMKKDFSWDKSAERYNRMYEDICGGAGAGEPIPFEEAFDQLRHCYMENERTNRVKHESGYHRVVQITIIGRGAGTFTIRFNENGMQVEPASADDAEAYVHCSFDNLLAMARGLVTVDKLYLSGQLRLSGNLSKGFEIRYLLSPAK
;
A
#
# COMPACT_ATOMS: atom_id res chain seq x y z
N MET A 1 -5.22 -23.07 18.34
CA MET A 1 -4.57 -21.82 18.79
C MET A 1 -5.48 -20.99 19.66
N ILE A 2 -6.68 -20.60 19.21
CA ILE A 2 -7.62 -19.77 20.02
C ILE A 2 -7.97 -20.44 21.36
N ASP A 3 -8.23 -21.76 21.35
CA ASP A 3 -8.50 -22.53 22.56
C ASP A 3 -7.35 -22.57 23.57
N LEU A 4 -6.13 -22.35 23.11
CA LEU A 4 -4.93 -22.36 23.94
C LEU A 4 -4.60 -20.97 24.51
N LEU A 5 -5.22 -19.89 24.04
CA LEU A 5 -4.93 -18.54 24.52
C LEU A 5 -5.03 -18.41 26.04
N PRO A 6 -6.06 -18.96 26.71
CA PRO A 6 -6.15 -18.87 28.17
C PRO A 6 -5.04 -19.63 28.91
N GLU A 7 -4.38 -20.60 28.26
CA GLU A 7 -3.32 -21.39 28.87
C GLU A 7 -1.94 -20.66 28.88
N PHE A 8 -1.81 -19.57 28.11
CA PHE A 8 -0.55 -18.79 28.09
C PHE A 8 -0.41 -17.84 29.28
N GLY A 9 -1.38 -17.77 30.19
CA GLY A 9 -1.36 -16.93 31.38
C GLY A 9 -1.89 -15.53 31.10
N ASP A 10 -1.13 -14.66 30.43
CA ASP A 10 -1.59 -13.33 30.03
C ASP A 10 -2.19 -13.39 28.62
N LEU A 11 -3.44 -12.97 28.50
CA LEU A 11 -4.11 -12.87 27.19
C LEU A 11 -3.55 -11.69 26.40
N PRO A 12 -3.36 -11.81 25.09
CA PRO A 12 -2.88 -10.70 24.27
C PRO A 12 -3.95 -9.62 24.12
N ASP A 13 -3.55 -8.38 23.99
CA ASP A 13 -4.44 -7.27 23.62
C ASP A 13 -4.83 -7.34 22.15
N ILE A 14 -3.96 -7.85 21.29
CA ILE A 14 -4.12 -7.87 19.82
C ILE A 14 -3.78 -9.24 19.25
N LEU A 15 -4.66 -9.75 18.39
CA LEU A 15 -4.41 -10.85 17.48
C LEU A 15 -4.24 -10.28 16.07
N HIS A 16 -3.01 -10.31 15.53
CA HIS A 16 -2.70 -9.85 14.18
C HIS A 16 -2.54 -11.02 13.21
N CYS A 17 -3.42 -11.09 12.22
CA CYS A 17 -3.50 -12.14 11.21
C CYS A 17 -3.07 -11.62 9.83
N ASN A 18 -2.42 -12.47 9.05
CA ASN A 18 -1.88 -12.13 7.75
C ASN A 18 -2.40 -13.09 6.68
N ASP A 19 -2.97 -12.56 5.62
CA ASP A 19 -3.54 -13.28 4.48
C ASP A 19 -4.61 -14.32 4.85
N TRP A 20 -5.17 -14.98 3.85
CA TRP A 20 -6.31 -15.88 4.02
C TRP A 20 -6.00 -17.10 4.89
N GLU A 21 -4.74 -17.55 4.94
CA GLU A 21 -4.30 -18.70 5.72
C GLU A 21 -4.56 -18.53 7.23
N THR A 22 -4.52 -17.29 7.70
CA THR A 22 -4.75 -16.97 9.12
C THR A 22 -6.13 -16.38 9.40
N ALA A 23 -6.95 -16.18 8.37
CA ALA A 23 -8.29 -15.58 8.48
C ALA A 23 -9.20 -16.31 9.47
N LEU A 24 -9.12 -17.65 9.50
CA LEU A 24 -9.91 -18.47 10.43
C LEU A 24 -9.67 -18.14 11.90
N ALA A 25 -8.48 -17.67 12.27
CA ALA A 25 -8.20 -17.30 13.66
C ALA A 25 -9.07 -16.12 14.11
N ILE A 26 -9.29 -15.13 13.24
CA ILE A 26 -10.22 -14.01 13.52
C ILE A 26 -11.66 -14.53 13.65
N LEU A 27 -12.09 -15.38 12.72
CA LEU A 27 -13.46 -15.91 12.71
C LEU A 27 -13.74 -16.71 13.96
N TYR A 28 -12.83 -17.60 14.37
CA TYR A 28 -12.98 -18.37 15.61
C TYR A 28 -12.97 -17.47 16.83
N LEU A 29 -12.04 -16.50 16.94
CA LEU A 29 -12.00 -15.60 18.07
C LEU A 29 -13.32 -14.82 18.21
N LYS A 30 -13.85 -14.28 17.11
CA LYS A 30 -15.13 -13.55 17.14
C LYS A 30 -16.33 -14.45 17.45
N ASN A 31 -16.31 -15.72 17.04
CA ASN A 31 -17.32 -16.70 17.41
C ASN A 31 -17.22 -17.04 18.90
N ASP A 32 -16.04 -17.33 19.39
CA ASP A 32 -15.79 -17.80 20.76
C ASP A 32 -15.92 -16.67 21.78
N ALA A 33 -15.66 -15.41 21.42
CA ALA A 33 -15.85 -14.27 22.29
C ALA A 33 -17.31 -14.11 22.80
N VAL A 34 -18.29 -14.69 22.08
CA VAL A 34 -19.67 -14.77 22.53
C VAL A 34 -19.85 -15.81 23.67
N LEU A 35 -19.09 -16.89 23.62
CA LEU A 35 -19.13 -18.01 24.57
C LEU A 35 -18.10 -17.84 25.70
N ARG A 36 -17.04 -17.08 25.46
CA ARG A 36 -15.92 -16.83 26.37
C ARG A 36 -15.69 -15.32 26.50
N PRO A 37 -16.40 -14.65 27.42
CA PRO A 37 -16.33 -13.20 27.62
C PRO A 37 -14.89 -12.70 27.90
N GLU A 38 -14.04 -13.52 28.48
CA GLU A 38 -12.63 -13.21 28.74
C GLU A 38 -11.81 -12.93 27.46
N LEU A 39 -12.22 -13.45 26.32
CA LEU A 39 -11.57 -13.21 25.02
C LEU A 39 -12.11 -11.97 24.29
N SER A 40 -13.18 -11.37 24.81
CA SER A 40 -13.88 -10.26 24.12
C SER A 40 -13.07 -8.97 24.01
N HIS A 41 -12.07 -8.79 24.88
CA HIS A 41 -11.20 -7.62 24.86
C HIS A 41 -10.15 -7.68 23.75
N ILE A 42 -9.84 -8.88 23.23
CA ILE A 42 -8.79 -9.06 22.23
C ILE A 42 -9.21 -8.40 20.91
N LYS A 43 -8.45 -7.40 20.51
CA LYS A 43 -8.62 -6.74 19.21
C LYS A 43 -8.02 -7.57 18.09
N THR A 44 -8.57 -7.46 16.91
CA THR A 44 -8.13 -8.24 15.75
C THR A 44 -7.68 -7.31 14.64
N VAL A 45 -6.50 -7.59 14.07
CA VAL A 45 -5.96 -6.91 12.90
C VAL A 45 -5.80 -7.93 11.78
N TYR A 46 -6.18 -7.55 10.57
CA TYR A 46 -6.05 -8.39 9.39
C TYR A 46 -5.24 -7.68 8.31
N THR A 47 -4.09 -8.24 7.93
CA THR A 47 -3.23 -7.70 6.86
C THR A 47 -3.45 -8.45 5.55
N ILE A 48 -3.71 -7.71 4.47
CA ILE A 48 -3.79 -8.19 3.10
C ILE A 48 -2.46 -7.91 2.41
N HIS A 49 -1.65 -8.96 2.18
CA HIS A 49 -0.42 -8.82 1.40
C HIS A 49 -0.70 -8.88 -0.10
N ASN A 50 -1.65 -9.74 -0.52
CA ASN A 50 -2.09 -9.81 -1.91
C ASN A 50 -3.54 -10.29 -2.00
N ILE A 51 -4.46 -9.41 -2.37
CA ILE A 51 -5.89 -9.70 -2.47
C ILE A 51 -6.23 -10.73 -3.57
N ALA A 52 -5.31 -11.07 -4.46
CA ALA A 52 -5.53 -12.11 -5.47
C ALA A 52 -5.66 -13.51 -4.86
N TYR A 53 -5.17 -13.72 -3.63
CA TYR A 53 -5.23 -14.99 -2.91
C TYR A 53 -6.21 -14.87 -1.74
N GLN A 54 -7.42 -15.38 -1.90
CA GLN A 54 -8.56 -15.06 -1.03
C GLN A 54 -9.02 -16.20 -0.12
N GLY A 55 -8.52 -17.42 -0.32
CA GLY A 55 -9.01 -18.58 0.42
C GLY A 55 -10.47 -18.88 0.11
N GLN A 56 -10.76 -19.17 -1.15
CA GLN A 56 -12.10 -19.52 -1.64
C GLN A 56 -12.29 -21.02 -1.58
N PHE A 57 -13.41 -21.47 -0.99
CA PHE A 57 -13.75 -22.89 -0.83
C PHE A 57 -15.24 -23.09 -1.07
N GLY A 58 -15.64 -24.32 -1.41
CA GLY A 58 -17.06 -24.67 -1.51
C GLY A 58 -17.77 -24.51 -0.17
N ARG A 59 -19.06 -24.14 -0.20
CA ARG A 59 -19.86 -23.98 1.03
C ARG A 59 -19.84 -25.22 1.95
N SER A 60 -19.76 -26.41 1.37
CA SER A 60 -19.67 -27.66 2.16
C SER A 60 -18.47 -27.74 3.08
N GLU A 61 -17.36 -27.05 2.75
CA GLU A 61 -16.15 -27.02 3.57
C GLU A 61 -16.31 -26.19 4.84
N MET A 62 -17.28 -25.28 4.87
CA MET A 62 -17.50 -24.38 6.01
C MET A 62 -17.79 -25.14 7.31
N GLU A 63 -18.67 -26.14 7.25
CA GLU A 63 -18.98 -26.98 8.39
C GLU A 63 -18.03 -28.19 8.49
N ALA A 64 -17.79 -28.87 7.37
CA ALA A 64 -17.05 -30.14 7.35
C ALA A 64 -15.55 -29.96 7.68
N THR A 65 -14.93 -28.90 7.19
CA THR A 65 -13.47 -28.68 7.34
C THR A 65 -13.18 -27.57 8.35
N PHE A 66 -13.94 -26.46 8.31
CA PHE A 66 -13.65 -25.28 9.12
C PHE A 66 -14.51 -25.21 10.38
N ALA A 67 -15.45 -26.13 10.61
CA ALA A 67 -16.32 -26.17 11.78
C ALA A 67 -17.02 -24.82 12.11
N LEU A 68 -17.33 -24.03 11.09
CA LEU A 68 -18.03 -22.77 11.20
C LEU A 68 -19.55 -22.99 11.08
N PRO A 69 -20.38 -22.45 11.98
CA PRO A 69 -21.83 -22.57 11.90
C PRO A 69 -22.41 -21.99 10.60
N ASP A 70 -23.49 -22.55 10.07
CA ASP A 70 -24.14 -22.12 8.82
C ASP A 70 -24.52 -20.62 8.81
N GLY A 71 -24.84 -20.07 9.98
CA GLY A 71 -25.12 -18.63 10.13
C GLY A 71 -24.01 -17.71 9.66
N TRP A 72 -22.75 -18.17 9.66
CA TRP A 72 -21.60 -17.41 9.18
C TRP A 72 -21.60 -17.23 7.66
N TYR A 73 -22.24 -18.12 6.93
CA TYR A 73 -22.38 -17.98 5.49
C TYR A 73 -23.04 -16.65 5.12
N HIS A 74 -24.22 -16.39 5.69
CA HIS A 74 -24.94 -15.13 5.46
C HIS A 74 -24.36 -13.95 6.25
N GLY A 75 -23.62 -14.24 7.33
CA GLY A 75 -22.98 -13.25 8.18
C GLY A 75 -21.67 -12.64 7.63
N GLY A 76 -21.21 -13.03 6.43
CA GLY A 76 -20.03 -12.41 5.83
C GLY A 76 -19.11 -13.31 5.00
N LEU A 77 -19.31 -14.64 5.01
CA LEU A 77 -18.46 -15.55 4.23
C LEU A 77 -18.95 -15.80 2.81
N SER A 78 -20.25 -15.59 2.53
CA SER A 78 -20.86 -15.91 1.23
C SER A 78 -20.12 -15.25 0.06
N TYR A 79 -19.81 -16.04 -0.94
CA TYR A 79 -19.19 -15.58 -2.17
C TYR A 79 -19.82 -16.32 -3.35
N GLU A 80 -20.42 -15.56 -4.26
CA GLU A 80 -21.00 -16.12 -5.50
C GLU A 80 -19.99 -15.94 -6.63
N PHE A 81 -19.57 -17.05 -7.21
CA PHE A 81 -18.72 -17.06 -8.39
C PHE A 81 -19.22 -18.11 -9.39
N GLU A 82 -19.48 -17.68 -10.63
CA GLU A 82 -19.97 -18.54 -11.70
C GLU A 82 -21.20 -19.39 -11.32
N GLY A 83 -22.11 -18.83 -10.52
CA GLY A 83 -23.32 -19.52 -10.08
C GLY A 83 -23.12 -20.54 -8.96
N ARG A 84 -21.90 -20.66 -8.40
CA ARG A 84 -21.61 -21.48 -7.22
C ARG A 84 -21.75 -20.67 -5.95
N GLN A 85 -22.28 -21.30 -4.92
CA GLN A 85 -22.31 -20.75 -3.58
C GLN A 85 -21.04 -21.18 -2.85
N ASP A 86 -20.03 -20.35 -2.88
CA ASP A 86 -18.74 -20.58 -2.23
C ASP A 86 -18.60 -19.70 -0.97
N ILE A 87 -17.57 -19.95 -0.20
CA ILE A 87 -17.13 -19.07 0.90
C ILE A 87 -15.79 -18.42 0.56
N ASN A 88 -15.55 -17.24 1.15
CA ASN A 88 -14.31 -16.50 1.01
C ASN A 88 -13.80 -16.09 2.39
N LEU A 89 -12.68 -16.70 2.80
CA LEU A 89 -12.12 -16.52 4.14
C LEU A 89 -11.55 -15.11 4.33
N MET A 90 -10.88 -14.56 3.31
CA MET A 90 -10.39 -13.18 3.33
C MET A 90 -11.53 -12.18 3.54
N LYS A 91 -12.64 -12.32 2.79
CA LYS A 91 -13.85 -11.50 2.97
C LYS A 91 -14.32 -11.54 4.41
N GLY A 92 -14.44 -12.74 5.00
CA GLY A 92 -14.88 -12.90 6.38
C GLY A 92 -13.94 -12.19 7.36
N ALA A 93 -12.64 -12.37 7.24
CA ALA A 93 -11.65 -11.71 8.09
C ALA A 93 -11.69 -10.19 7.95
N MET A 94 -11.79 -9.65 6.72
CA MET A 94 -11.93 -8.21 6.48
C MET A 94 -13.14 -7.61 7.20
N LEU A 95 -14.29 -8.28 7.11
CA LEU A 95 -15.53 -7.81 7.73
C LEU A 95 -15.46 -7.86 9.27
N MET A 96 -14.87 -8.91 9.84
CA MET A 96 -14.88 -9.19 11.27
C MET A 96 -13.73 -8.57 12.05
N ALA A 97 -12.59 -8.29 11.43
CA ALA A 97 -11.45 -7.65 12.10
C ALA A 97 -11.79 -6.25 12.62
N ASP A 98 -11.14 -5.83 13.71
CA ASP A 98 -11.26 -4.47 14.25
C ASP A 98 -10.49 -3.46 13.38
N ALA A 99 -9.38 -3.88 12.77
CA ALA A 99 -8.66 -3.12 11.73
C ALA A 99 -8.24 -4.03 10.57
N VAL A 100 -8.22 -3.45 9.38
CA VAL A 100 -7.71 -4.11 8.16
C VAL A 100 -6.53 -3.31 7.66
N THR A 101 -5.41 -3.97 7.35
CA THR A 101 -4.27 -3.30 6.76
C THR A 101 -3.93 -3.89 5.40
N THR A 102 -3.26 -3.12 4.57
CA THR A 102 -2.56 -3.62 3.38
C THR A 102 -1.21 -2.95 3.25
N VAL A 103 -0.39 -3.45 2.35
CA VAL A 103 1.06 -3.25 2.35
C VAL A 103 1.54 -2.00 1.60
N SER A 104 0.63 -1.10 1.24
CA SER A 104 0.98 0.26 0.80
C SER A 104 -0.23 1.21 0.80
N PRO A 105 -0.04 2.53 0.99
CA PRO A 105 -1.11 3.52 0.90
C PRO A 105 -1.75 3.60 -0.49
N THR A 106 -0.96 3.48 -1.56
CA THR A 106 -1.51 3.48 -2.91
C THR A 106 -2.30 2.20 -3.19
N TYR A 107 -1.80 1.04 -2.76
CA TYR A 107 -2.54 -0.20 -2.93
C TYR A 107 -3.86 -0.20 -2.17
N ALA A 108 -3.91 0.36 -0.96
CA ALA A 108 -5.17 0.54 -0.23
C ALA A 108 -6.22 1.30 -1.05
N ARG A 109 -5.82 2.36 -1.79
CA ARG A 109 -6.70 3.11 -2.70
C ARG A 109 -7.07 2.32 -3.95
N GLU A 110 -6.11 1.57 -4.52
CA GLU A 110 -6.32 0.74 -5.70
C GLU A 110 -7.35 -0.37 -5.46
N LEU A 111 -7.40 -0.93 -4.24
CA LEU A 111 -8.35 -1.98 -3.86
C LEU A 111 -9.83 -1.57 -3.98
N HIS A 112 -10.16 -0.28 -4.09
CA HIS A 112 -11.51 0.19 -4.37
C HIS A 112 -11.94 -0.02 -5.84
N TYR A 113 -10.98 -0.31 -6.73
CA TYR A 113 -11.29 -0.50 -8.15
C TYR A 113 -11.39 -1.99 -8.49
N PRO A 114 -12.40 -2.39 -9.30
CA PRO A 114 -12.64 -3.81 -9.65
C PRO A 114 -11.42 -4.53 -10.20
N TYR A 115 -10.59 -3.81 -10.96
CA TYR A 115 -9.38 -4.34 -11.55
C TYR A 115 -8.37 -4.85 -10.52
N PHE A 116 -8.21 -4.14 -9.39
CA PHE A 116 -7.24 -4.49 -8.35
C PHE A 116 -7.84 -5.36 -7.24
N ALA A 117 -9.15 -5.27 -7.02
CA ALA A 117 -9.83 -5.91 -5.88
C ALA A 117 -10.20 -7.37 -6.12
N HIS A 118 -10.02 -7.90 -7.32
CA HIS A 118 -10.35 -9.29 -7.66
C HIS A 118 -11.76 -9.73 -7.18
N GLY A 119 -12.77 -8.86 -7.36
CA GLY A 119 -14.16 -9.10 -6.98
C GLY A 119 -14.52 -8.69 -5.55
N LEU A 120 -13.59 -8.23 -4.73
CA LEU A 120 -13.84 -7.80 -3.35
C LEU A 120 -14.00 -6.28 -3.18
N GLN A 121 -14.09 -5.48 -4.26
CA GLN A 121 -14.21 -4.01 -4.16
C GLN A 121 -15.34 -3.56 -3.24
N GLY A 122 -16.51 -4.21 -3.31
CA GLY A 122 -17.64 -3.88 -2.42
C GLY A 122 -17.35 -4.19 -0.94
N VAL A 123 -16.53 -5.21 -0.65
CA VAL A 123 -16.08 -5.51 0.71
C VAL A 123 -15.05 -4.48 1.18
N VAL A 124 -14.13 -4.09 0.30
CA VAL A 124 -13.15 -3.01 0.58
C VAL A 124 -13.88 -1.72 0.92
N ASP A 125 -14.89 -1.34 0.14
CA ASP A 125 -15.71 -0.15 0.41
C ASP A 125 -16.41 -0.22 1.78
N MET A 126 -16.92 -1.39 2.16
CA MET A 126 -17.57 -1.59 3.47
C MET A 126 -16.59 -1.42 4.64
N VAL A 127 -15.33 -1.82 4.48
CA VAL A 127 -14.31 -1.77 5.53
C VAL A 127 -13.36 -0.56 5.41
N ASP A 128 -13.62 0.35 4.49
CA ASP A 128 -12.76 1.52 4.23
C ASP A 128 -12.46 2.35 5.49
N HIS A 129 -13.45 2.48 6.39
CA HIS A 129 -13.32 3.20 7.66
C HIS A 129 -12.27 2.62 8.61
N LYS A 130 -11.84 1.37 8.42
CA LYS A 130 -10.83 0.65 9.22
C LYS A 130 -9.70 0.08 8.36
N LEU A 131 -9.57 0.52 7.10
CA LEU A 131 -8.53 0.09 6.17
C LEU A 131 -7.32 1.04 6.20
N TYR A 132 -6.14 0.49 6.49
CA TYR A 132 -4.88 1.21 6.58
C TYR A 132 -3.91 0.71 5.51
N GLY A 133 -3.27 1.61 4.78
CA GLY A 133 -2.16 1.31 3.89
C GLY A 133 -0.82 1.57 4.60
N ILE A 134 -0.07 0.53 4.92
CA ILE A 134 1.22 0.62 5.61
C ILE A 134 2.29 -0.04 4.75
N LEU A 135 3.25 0.77 4.24
CA LEU A 135 4.33 0.23 3.41
C LEU A 135 5.21 -0.69 4.25
N ASN A 136 5.54 -1.87 3.70
CA ASN A 136 6.49 -2.77 4.35
C ASN A 136 7.89 -2.15 4.38
N GLY A 137 8.67 -2.50 5.40
CA GLY A 137 10.10 -2.26 5.43
C GLY A 137 10.91 -3.41 4.83
N ILE A 138 12.21 -3.24 4.77
CA ILE A 138 13.19 -4.28 4.48
C ILE A 138 14.18 -4.39 5.64
N ASP A 139 14.86 -5.52 5.75
CA ASP A 139 15.99 -5.68 6.67
C ASP A 139 17.20 -4.89 6.16
N VAL A 140 17.35 -3.65 6.65
CA VAL A 140 18.43 -2.75 6.23
C VAL A 140 19.80 -3.15 6.75
N ALA A 141 19.86 -4.06 7.72
CA ALA A 141 21.14 -4.61 8.20
C ALA A 141 21.60 -5.74 7.26
N HIS A 142 20.68 -6.59 6.82
CA HIS A 142 20.94 -7.63 5.84
C HIS A 142 21.25 -7.03 4.46
N TYR A 143 20.38 -6.16 3.93
CA TYR A 143 20.58 -5.48 2.65
C TYR A 143 21.44 -4.21 2.82
N ASN A 144 22.73 -4.41 3.15
CA ASN A 144 23.67 -3.33 3.37
C ASN A 144 24.93 -3.53 2.53
N PRO A 145 25.20 -2.64 1.52
CA PRO A 145 26.37 -2.79 0.66
C PRO A 145 27.72 -2.76 1.38
N GLU A 146 27.76 -2.26 2.62
CA GLU A 146 28.98 -2.19 3.44
C GLU A 146 29.31 -3.52 4.11
N SER A 147 28.32 -4.39 4.36
CA SER A 147 28.49 -5.58 5.22
C SER A 147 27.79 -6.83 4.71
N ASP A 148 26.98 -6.76 3.64
CA ASP A 148 26.28 -7.93 3.10
C ASP A 148 27.30 -8.98 2.59
N PRO A 149 27.38 -10.17 3.20
CA PRO A 149 28.32 -11.20 2.79
C PRO A 149 28.05 -11.79 1.41
N LEU A 150 26.87 -11.56 0.83
CA LEU A 150 26.46 -12.04 -0.48
C LEU A 150 26.92 -11.10 -1.60
N VAL A 151 27.39 -9.89 -1.26
CA VAL A 151 27.87 -8.91 -2.24
C VAL A 151 29.36 -9.17 -2.54
N PRO A 152 29.76 -9.34 -3.82
CA PRO A 152 31.14 -9.67 -4.16
C PRO A 152 32.19 -8.65 -3.70
N TYR A 153 31.82 -7.37 -3.69
CA TYR A 153 32.69 -6.26 -3.27
C TYR A 153 31.88 -5.23 -2.50
N HIS A 154 32.25 -4.98 -1.25
CA HIS A 154 31.58 -3.99 -0.42
C HIS A 154 31.84 -2.57 -0.91
N PHE A 155 30.91 -1.68 -0.63
CA PHE A 155 31.00 -0.25 -0.95
C PHE A 155 30.11 0.59 -0.03
N THR A 156 30.39 1.89 0.02
CA THR A 156 29.64 2.86 0.83
C THR A 156 29.06 3.97 -0.06
N ILE A 157 28.34 4.89 0.57
CA ILE A 157 27.84 6.09 -0.14
C ILE A 157 29.01 6.98 -0.59
N GLU A 158 30.06 7.05 0.21
CA GLU A 158 31.28 7.87 -0.03
C GLU A 158 32.24 7.21 -1.01
N ASP A 159 32.38 5.88 -0.98
CA ASP A 159 33.24 5.11 -1.90
C ASP A 159 32.45 4.00 -2.59
N ARG A 160 32.05 4.26 -3.82
CA ARG A 160 31.29 3.33 -4.68
C ARG A 160 32.14 2.54 -5.66
N THR A 161 33.45 2.51 -5.48
CA THR A 161 34.37 1.73 -6.33
C THR A 161 34.03 0.24 -6.32
N GLY A 162 33.56 -0.29 -5.16
CA GLY A 162 33.07 -1.65 -5.02
C GLY A 162 31.88 -1.94 -5.92
N LYS A 163 30.96 -0.97 -6.13
CA LYS A 163 29.79 -1.13 -7.02
C LYS A 163 30.24 -1.38 -8.47
N ALA A 164 31.23 -0.63 -8.96
CA ALA A 164 31.76 -0.85 -10.30
C ALA A 164 32.42 -2.24 -10.45
N ARG A 165 33.03 -2.75 -9.37
CA ARG A 165 33.59 -4.11 -9.35
C ARG A 165 32.47 -5.16 -9.31
N CYS A 166 31.40 -4.94 -8.55
CA CYS A 166 30.20 -5.79 -8.58
C CYS A 166 29.59 -5.85 -9.99
N LYS A 167 29.52 -4.71 -10.71
CA LYS A 167 29.06 -4.68 -12.11
C LYS A 167 29.87 -5.62 -13.00
N ARG A 168 31.19 -5.56 -12.95
CA ARG A 168 32.05 -6.46 -13.74
C ARG A 168 31.84 -7.93 -13.37
N GLU A 169 31.64 -8.22 -12.09
CA GLU A 169 31.43 -9.60 -11.64
C GLU A 169 30.10 -10.18 -12.15
N ILE A 170 29.00 -9.43 -12.09
CA ILE A 170 27.74 -9.90 -12.64
C ILE A 170 27.75 -9.94 -14.17
N GLN A 171 28.46 -9.04 -14.85
CA GLN A 171 28.70 -9.15 -16.29
C GLN A 171 29.39 -10.48 -16.61
N ARG A 172 30.45 -10.84 -15.86
CA ARG A 172 31.15 -12.12 -16.01
C ARG A 172 30.21 -13.31 -15.76
N LEU A 173 29.44 -13.28 -14.69
CA LEU A 173 28.54 -14.35 -14.29
C LEU A 173 27.45 -14.61 -15.33
N PHE A 174 26.92 -13.55 -15.95
CA PHE A 174 25.88 -13.65 -16.96
C PHE A 174 26.39 -13.68 -18.41
N GLY A 175 27.71 -13.74 -18.61
CA GLY A 175 28.33 -13.80 -19.94
C GLY A 175 28.20 -12.49 -20.75
N LEU A 176 28.10 -11.35 -20.07
CA LEU A 176 28.03 -10.03 -20.69
C LEU A 176 29.45 -9.48 -21.00
N ASN A 177 29.52 -8.52 -21.90
CA ASN A 177 30.79 -7.85 -22.24
C ASN A 177 31.24 -6.94 -21.06
N GLN A 178 32.35 -7.29 -20.41
CA GLN A 178 32.89 -6.58 -19.25
C GLN A 178 33.60 -5.25 -19.60
N GLU A 179 34.01 -5.05 -20.83
CA GLU A 179 34.65 -3.81 -21.32
C GLU A 179 33.60 -2.76 -21.76
N SER A 180 32.30 -3.08 -21.64
CA SER A 180 31.25 -2.18 -22.06
C SER A 180 31.03 -1.07 -21.04
N GLU A 181 31.01 0.17 -21.49
CA GLU A 181 30.61 1.36 -20.73
C GLU A 181 29.08 1.53 -20.68
N TRP A 182 28.32 0.62 -21.28
CA TRP A 182 26.87 0.69 -21.34
C TRP A 182 26.24 0.52 -19.95
N PRO A 183 25.11 1.19 -19.69
CA PRO A 183 24.37 0.96 -18.46
C PRO A 183 23.86 -0.48 -18.41
N LEU A 184 23.96 -1.07 -17.24
CA LEU A 184 23.48 -2.41 -16.95
C LEU A 184 22.11 -2.35 -16.26
N LEU A 185 21.09 -2.75 -16.99
CA LEU A 185 19.74 -2.90 -16.49
C LEU A 185 19.54 -4.30 -15.92
N ALA A 186 18.72 -4.46 -14.88
CA ALA A 186 18.39 -5.76 -14.32
C ALA A 186 16.92 -5.87 -13.96
N SER A 187 16.36 -7.05 -14.17
CA SER A 187 15.04 -7.46 -13.66
C SER A 187 15.19 -8.78 -12.90
N VAL A 188 14.93 -8.77 -11.60
CA VAL A 188 14.97 -9.94 -10.71
C VAL A 188 13.56 -10.17 -10.19
N ALA A 189 12.84 -11.13 -10.77
CA ALA A 189 11.44 -11.36 -10.45
C ALA A 189 10.99 -12.78 -10.84
N ARG A 190 9.83 -13.19 -10.34
CA ARG A 190 9.11 -14.31 -10.95
C ARG A 190 8.72 -13.94 -12.39
N LEU A 191 9.02 -14.80 -13.33
CA LEU A 191 8.71 -14.56 -14.75
C LEU A 191 7.25 -14.92 -15.03
N VAL A 192 6.36 -14.03 -14.60
CA VAL A 192 4.90 -14.13 -14.76
C VAL A 192 4.34 -12.83 -15.31
N GLU A 193 3.14 -12.88 -15.89
CA GLU A 193 2.50 -11.70 -16.51
C GLU A 193 2.39 -10.52 -15.54
N GLN A 194 2.06 -10.78 -14.27
CA GLN A 194 1.96 -9.76 -13.22
C GLN A 194 3.21 -8.87 -13.12
N LYS A 195 4.40 -9.44 -13.35
CA LYS A 195 5.68 -8.72 -13.22
C LYS A 195 6.07 -7.91 -14.45
N GLY A 196 5.19 -7.84 -15.45
CA GLY A 196 5.41 -7.02 -16.64
C GLY A 196 6.48 -7.55 -17.60
N ILE A 197 6.80 -8.85 -17.50
CA ILE A 197 7.81 -9.51 -18.34
C ILE A 197 7.46 -9.37 -19.83
N GLU A 198 6.17 -9.34 -20.14
CA GLU A 198 5.69 -9.13 -21.50
C GLU A 198 6.11 -7.77 -22.07
N LEU A 199 6.05 -6.71 -21.26
CA LEU A 199 6.48 -5.36 -21.69
C LEU A 199 7.99 -5.34 -22.02
N ILE A 200 8.82 -6.02 -21.19
CA ILE A 200 10.26 -6.14 -21.43
C ILE A 200 10.49 -6.91 -22.74
N ARG A 201 9.76 -8.03 -22.94
CA ARG A 201 9.86 -8.84 -24.15
C ARG A 201 9.55 -8.03 -25.42
N GLU A 202 8.50 -7.23 -25.38
CA GLU A 202 8.03 -6.45 -26.53
C GLU A 202 9.05 -5.39 -26.96
N ILE A 203 9.73 -4.74 -26.02
CA ILE A 203 10.71 -3.68 -26.33
C ILE A 203 12.15 -4.18 -26.41
N LEU A 204 12.41 -5.48 -26.20
CA LEU A 204 13.77 -6.00 -26.10
C LEU A 204 14.67 -5.65 -27.30
N PRO A 205 14.23 -5.77 -28.58
CA PRO A 205 15.06 -5.37 -29.71
C PRO A 205 15.46 -3.88 -29.64
N GLN A 206 14.51 -3.00 -29.33
CA GLN A 206 14.76 -1.56 -29.21
C GLN A 206 15.71 -1.23 -28.04
N LEU A 207 15.62 -1.98 -26.93
CA LEU A 207 16.57 -1.83 -25.81
C LEU A 207 18.00 -2.20 -26.23
N MET A 208 18.14 -3.28 -26.96
CA MET A 208 19.48 -3.70 -27.44
C MET A 208 20.07 -2.68 -28.39
N ASP A 209 19.27 -2.09 -29.27
CA ASP A 209 19.71 -1.01 -30.19
C ASP A 209 20.09 0.28 -29.45
N MET A 210 19.59 0.48 -28.22
CA MET A 210 19.90 1.68 -27.40
C MET A 210 21.30 1.66 -26.78
N GLY A 211 22.02 0.54 -26.84
CA GLY A 211 23.34 0.40 -26.22
C GLY A 211 23.28 0.24 -24.71
N VAL A 212 22.47 -0.70 -24.27
CA VAL A 212 22.36 -1.13 -22.86
C VAL A 212 22.71 -2.62 -22.73
N GLN A 213 23.06 -3.03 -21.53
CA GLN A 213 23.07 -4.44 -21.16
C GLN A 213 21.85 -4.74 -20.29
N LEU A 214 21.30 -5.93 -20.40
CA LEU A 214 20.16 -6.35 -19.61
C LEU A 214 20.41 -7.73 -18.98
N ILE A 215 20.14 -7.85 -17.68
CA ILE A 215 20.03 -9.12 -16.98
C ILE A 215 18.54 -9.38 -16.64
N VAL A 216 18.03 -10.55 -17.03
CA VAL A 216 16.74 -11.08 -16.58
C VAL A 216 17.04 -12.32 -15.75
N PHE A 217 16.61 -12.28 -14.47
CA PHE A 217 16.94 -13.32 -13.50
C PHE A 217 15.72 -13.74 -12.69
N GLY A 218 15.34 -15.02 -12.79
CA GLY A 218 14.24 -15.57 -12.01
C GLY A 218 13.52 -16.73 -12.69
N GLN A 219 12.70 -17.42 -11.92
CA GLN A 219 11.85 -18.55 -12.34
C GLN A 219 10.44 -18.07 -12.71
N GLY A 220 9.70 -18.86 -13.47
CA GLY A 220 8.31 -18.56 -13.78
C GLY A 220 7.75 -19.39 -14.95
N ASP A 221 6.89 -18.76 -15.74
CA ASP A 221 6.19 -19.42 -16.85
C ASP A 221 7.17 -19.90 -17.93
N PRO A 222 7.02 -21.13 -18.42
CA PRO A 222 7.88 -21.71 -19.45
C PRO A 222 8.04 -20.83 -20.67
N LYS A 223 6.98 -20.15 -21.12
CA LYS A 223 7.00 -19.26 -22.30
C LYS A 223 8.04 -18.14 -22.19
N TYR A 224 8.25 -17.60 -20.98
CA TYR A 224 9.24 -16.54 -20.75
C TYR A 224 10.65 -17.13 -20.62
N ILE A 225 10.78 -18.28 -19.97
CA ILE A 225 12.05 -18.98 -19.84
C ILE A 225 12.58 -19.37 -21.24
N GLU A 226 11.75 -19.95 -22.08
CA GLU A 226 12.09 -20.31 -23.47
C GLU A 226 12.47 -19.09 -24.29
N TYR A 227 11.68 -18.01 -24.18
CA TYR A 227 11.97 -16.78 -24.89
C TYR A 227 13.32 -16.16 -24.51
N PHE A 228 13.62 -15.97 -23.22
CA PHE A 228 14.88 -15.37 -22.79
C PHE A 228 16.08 -16.28 -22.98
N THR A 229 15.90 -17.58 -22.96
CA THR A 229 16.93 -18.54 -23.34
C THR A 229 17.33 -18.35 -24.80
N TRP A 230 16.36 -18.28 -25.71
CA TRP A 230 16.58 -17.98 -27.11
C TRP A 230 17.15 -16.56 -27.31
N ALA A 231 16.59 -15.56 -26.66
CA ALA A 231 16.99 -14.16 -26.82
C ALA A 231 18.46 -13.92 -26.39
N LYS A 232 18.93 -14.58 -25.34
CA LYS A 232 20.34 -14.53 -24.91
C LYS A 232 21.32 -14.94 -26.03
N GLU A 233 20.93 -15.88 -26.89
CA GLU A 233 21.72 -16.32 -28.03
C GLU A 233 21.71 -15.31 -29.18
N GLN A 234 20.65 -14.47 -29.27
CA GLN A 234 20.53 -13.43 -30.31
C GLN A 234 21.38 -12.19 -29.99
N TRP A 235 21.56 -11.88 -28.69
CA TRP A 235 22.34 -10.72 -28.23
C TRP A 235 23.45 -11.13 -27.25
N PRO A 236 24.46 -11.91 -27.75
CA PRO A 236 25.57 -12.36 -26.93
C PRO A 236 26.41 -11.20 -26.40
N GLY A 237 26.76 -11.27 -25.10
CA GLY A 237 27.51 -10.18 -24.44
C GLY A 237 26.67 -8.98 -24.05
N GLN A 238 25.38 -8.93 -24.42
CA GLN A 238 24.48 -7.82 -24.15
C GLN A 238 23.27 -8.24 -23.31
N LEU A 239 22.69 -9.41 -23.57
CA LEU A 239 21.61 -9.98 -22.77
C LEU A 239 22.10 -11.17 -21.93
N GLY A 240 21.93 -11.07 -20.62
CA GLY A 240 22.14 -12.14 -19.65
C GLY A 240 20.83 -12.71 -19.15
N PHE A 241 20.71 -14.04 -19.12
CA PHE A 241 19.53 -14.71 -18.59
C PHE A 241 19.91 -15.96 -17.77
N SER A 242 19.25 -16.14 -16.63
CA SER A 242 19.25 -17.39 -15.88
C SER A 242 17.91 -17.58 -15.14
N SER A 243 17.40 -18.82 -15.16
CA SER A 243 16.24 -19.25 -14.39
C SER A 243 16.61 -19.88 -13.03
N ASP A 244 17.89 -20.07 -12.73
CA ASP A 244 18.40 -20.68 -11.50
C ASP A 244 18.44 -19.65 -10.36
N TYR A 245 17.25 -19.20 -9.94
CA TYR A 245 17.16 -18.20 -8.88
C TYR A 245 17.79 -18.68 -7.57
N ASN A 246 18.68 -17.84 -7.04
CA ASN A 246 19.26 -17.97 -5.71
C ASN A 246 19.56 -16.58 -5.13
N GLU A 247 19.54 -16.47 -3.81
CA GLU A 247 19.72 -15.21 -3.10
C GLU A 247 21.10 -14.56 -3.33
N PRO A 248 22.24 -15.29 -3.28
CA PRO A 248 23.54 -14.69 -3.54
C PRO A 248 23.65 -14.00 -4.91
N THR A 249 23.12 -14.63 -5.96
CA THR A 249 23.10 -14.03 -7.30
C THR A 249 22.18 -12.82 -7.35
N ALA A 250 21.02 -12.84 -6.69
CA ALA A 250 20.11 -11.71 -6.63
C ALA A 250 20.74 -10.50 -5.93
N SER A 251 21.39 -10.71 -4.76
CA SER A 251 22.14 -9.65 -4.05
C SER A 251 23.28 -9.09 -4.89
N ALA A 252 24.03 -9.94 -5.57
CA ALA A 252 25.09 -9.49 -6.50
C ALA A 252 24.51 -8.64 -7.64
N VAL A 253 23.35 -9.02 -8.20
CA VAL A 253 22.67 -8.25 -9.26
C VAL A 253 22.19 -6.90 -8.73
N PHE A 254 21.58 -6.84 -7.54
CA PHE A 254 21.22 -5.56 -6.92
C PHE A 254 22.44 -4.67 -6.71
N ALA A 255 23.56 -5.22 -6.25
CA ALA A 255 24.79 -4.47 -6.01
C ALA A 255 25.47 -3.99 -7.30
N GLY A 256 25.40 -4.77 -8.39
CA GLY A 256 26.17 -4.50 -9.60
C GLY A 256 25.41 -3.80 -10.73
N ALA A 257 24.08 -3.87 -10.77
CA ALA A 257 23.30 -3.19 -11.80
C ALA A 257 23.33 -1.66 -11.63
N ASP A 258 23.15 -0.92 -12.73
CA ASP A 258 22.97 0.53 -12.72
C ASP A 258 21.52 0.91 -12.52
N MET A 259 20.62 0.15 -13.16
CA MET A 259 19.16 0.39 -13.15
C MET A 259 18.40 -0.90 -12.88
N TYR A 260 17.24 -0.78 -12.22
CA TYR A 260 16.40 -1.91 -11.86
C TYR A 260 15.01 -1.78 -12.46
N LEU A 261 14.63 -2.73 -13.31
CA LEU A 261 13.34 -2.73 -14.01
C LEU A 261 12.28 -3.47 -13.19
N MET A 262 11.19 -2.78 -12.87
CA MET A 262 10.04 -3.34 -12.18
C MET A 262 8.73 -2.85 -12.80
N PRO A 263 8.43 -3.27 -14.05
CA PRO A 263 7.25 -2.84 -14.80
C PRO A 263 6.02 -3.65 -14.42
N SER A 264 5.82 -3.93 -13.13
CA SER A 264 4.73 -4.78 -12.65
C SER A 264 3.37 -4.19 -13.01
N ARG A 265 2.45 -5.04 -13.47
CA ARG A 265 1.09 -4.67 -13.82
C ARG A 265 0.31 -4.17 -12.60
N PHE A 266 0.50 -4.83 -11.48
CA PHE A 266 0.10 -4.41 -10.15
C PHE A 266 1.13 -4.93 -9.14
N GLU A 267 1.41 -4.16 -8.09
CA GLU A 267 2.42 -4.51 -7.09
C GLU A 267 1.96 -4.01 -5.71
N PRO A 268 1.38 -4.86 -4.87
CA PRO A 268 0.89 -4.44 -3.56
C PRO A 268 1.90 -3.63 -2.74
N CYS A 269 3.12 -4.12 -2.63
CA CYS A 269 4.23 -3.44 -1.98
C CYS A 269 5.45 -3.32 -2.90
N GLY A 270 5.96 -4.46 -3.37
CA GLY A 270 7.29 -4.56 -3.95
C GLY A 270 8.36 -4.37 -2.87
N LEU A 271 9.31 -5.29 -2.83
CA LEU A 271 10.46 -5.20 -1.92
C LEU A 271 11.77 -5.05 -2.71
N SER A 272 11.86 -5.70 -3.87
CA SER A 272 13.09 -5.75 -4.66
C SER A 272 13.55 -4.39 -5.17
N GLN A 273 12.65 -3.43 -5.46
CA GLN A 273 13.04 -2.07 -5.78
C GLN A 273 13.68 -1.37 -4.57
N MET A 274 13.17 -1.60 -3.35
CA MET A 274 13.74 -1.03 -2.13
C MET A 274 15.12 -1.65 -1.85
N MET A 275 15.26 -2.98 -2.04
CA MET A 275 16.54 -3.68 -1.97
C MET A 275 17.53 -3.10 -2.98
N ALA A 276 17.15 -3.01 -4.26
CA ALA A 276 17.99 -2.45 -5.31
C ALA A 276 18.44 -1.00 -4.98
N MET A 277 17.52 -0.16 -4.49
CA MET A 277 17.84 1.21 -4.07
C MET A 277 18.88 1.26 -2.96
N ARG A 278 18.85 0.34 -1.99
CA ARG A 278 19.88 0.24 -0.93
C ARG A 278 21.29 0.05 -1.48
N TYR A 279 21.41 -0.62 -2.61
CA TYR A 279 22.70 -0.79 -3.32
C TYR A 279 22.97 0.29 -4.37
N GLY A 280 22.22 1.39 -4.38
CA GLY A 280 22.40 2.48 -5.34
C GLY A 280 22.04 2.12 -6.77
N THR A 281 21.19 1.12 -6.95
CA THR A 281 20.65 0.74 -8.26
C THR A 281 19.33 1.48 -8.46
N VAL A 282 19.29 2.33 -9.52
CA VAL A 282 18.20 3.28 -9.75
C VAL A 282 16.97 2.55 -10.31
N PRO A 283 15.80 2.61 -9.66
CA PRO A 283 14.62 1.89 -10.11
C PRO A 283 13.93 2.58 -11.29
N ILE A 284 13.38 1.76 -12.20
CA ILE A 284 12.45 2.17 -13.27
C ILE A 284 11.20 1.34 -13.08
N VAL A 285 10.08 1.98 -12.70
CA VAL A 285 8.90 1.29 -12.21
C VAL A 285 7.62 1.72 -12.92
N HIS A 286 6.61 0.84 -12.94
CA HIS A 286 5.23 1.23 -13.20
C HIS A 286 4.63 1.86 -11.93
N GLU A 287 3.91 3.01 -12.06
CA GLU A 287 3.31 3.75 -10.95
C GLU A 287 2.07 3.04 -10.39
N THR A 288 2.25 1.91 -9.70
CA THR A 288 1.18 1.14 -9.06
C THR A 288 1.57 0.72 -7.64
N GLY A 289 0.60 0.63 -6.74
CA GLY A 289 0.76 0.15 -5.38
C GLY A 289 1.99 0.69 -4.67
N GLY A 290 2.75 -0.20 -4.03
CA GLY A 290 3.95 0.16 -3.29
C GLY A 290 5.11 0.69 -4.13
N LEU A 291 5.12 0.46 -5.44
CA LEU A 291 6.11 1.07 -6.34
C LEU A 291 5.95 2.59 -6.38
N LYS A 292 4.71 3.06 -6.50
CA LYS A 292 4.39 4.49 -6.46
C LYS A 292 4.70 5.13 -5.10
N ASP A 293 4.56 4.37 -4.00
CA ASP A 293 4.83 4.88 -2.65
C ASP A 293 6.32 4.85 -2.31
N SER A 294 7.10 3.95 -2.94
CA SER A 294 8.52 3.77 -2.65
C SER A 294 9.46 4.48 -3.63
N VAL A 295 9.02 4.81 -4.84
CA VAL A 295 9.84 5.45 -5.88
C VAL A 295 9.21 6.78 -6.28
N ARG A 296 10.01 7.86 -6.17
CA ARG A 296 9.62 9.17 -6.67
C ARG A 296 10.24 9.39 -8.04
N ALA A 297 9.41 9.60 -9.06
CA ALA A 297 9.88 9.86 -10.40
C ALA A 297 10.80 11.09 -10.47
N TYR A 298 11.94 10.93 -11.12
CA TYR A 298 12.87 12.02 -11.43
C TYR A 298 12.24 12.97 -12.46
N LYS A 299 12.51 14.27 -12.29
CA LYS A 299 12.08 15.32 -13.20
C LYS A 299 13.25 16.25 -13.47
N ASP A 300 13.60 16.41 -14.73
CA ASP A 300 14.74 17.23 -15.16
C ASP A 300 14.67 18.67 -14.65
N PHE A 301 13.46 19.27 -14.61
CA PHE A 301 13.29 20.69 -14.31
C PHE A 301 13.54 21.06 -12.83
N ASP A 302 13.38 20.11 -11.90
CA ASP A 302 13.59 20.33 -10.46
C ASP A 302 14.76 19.52 -9.89
N GLY A 303 15.27 18.57 -10.66
CA GLY A 303 16.33 17.64 -10.27
C GLY A 303 15.97 16.76 -9.08
N ILE A 304 14.67 16.62 -8.75
CA ILE A 304 14.17 15.86 -7.61
C ILE A 304 13.72 14.49 -8.09
N GLY A 305 13.84 13.48 -7.23
CA GLY A 305 13.45 12.10 -7.50
C GLY A 305 14.54 11.12 -7.09
N ASP A 306 14.18 9.84 -7.12
CA ASP A 306 15.05 8.72 -6.74
C ASP A 306 14.88 7.51 -7.67
N GLY A 307 14.25 7.70 -8.84
CA GLY A 307 14.03 6.68 -9.85
C GLY A 307 13.26 7.22 -11.04
N PHE A 308 12.87 6.36 -11.96
CA PHE A 308 12.06 6.70 -13.11
C PHE A 308 10.74 5.94 -13.03
N ALA A 309 9.67 6.50 -13.59
CA ALA A 309 8.37 5.88 -13.52
C ALA A 309 7.54 6.16 -14.78
N PHE A 310 6.63 5.24 -15.09
CA PHE A 310 5.63 5.39 -16.14
C PHE A 310 4.25 5.04 -15.60
N SER A 311 3.21 5.73 -16.08
CA SER A 311 1.84 5.60 -15.54
C SER A 311 0.97 4.65 -16.34
N ASP A 312 1.10 4.63 -17.68
CA ASP A 312 0.31 3.75 -18.53
C ASP A 312 1.01 2.39 -18.70
N TYR A 313 0.31 1.30 -18.38
CA TYR A 313 0.86 -0.04 -18.49
C TYR A 313 1.00 -0.47 -19.96
N GLN A 314 1.97 0.13 -20.66
CA GLN A 314 2.28 -0.13 -22.06
C GLN A 314 3.79 -0.24 -22.30
N ALA A 315 4.18 -1.08 -23.26
CA ALA A 315 5.57 -1.30 -23.62
C ALA A 315 6.27 0.00 -24.07
N LYS A 316 5.55 0.86 -24.81
CA LYS A 316 6.03 2.17 -25.25
C LYS A 316 6.40 3.08 -24.07
N ASP A 317 5.57 3.10 -23.00
CA ASP A 317 5.81 4.00 -21.88
C ASP A 317 6.97 3.48 -21.01
N LEU A 318 7.12 2.17 -20.85
CA LEU A 318 8.32 1.56 -20.28
C LEU A 318 9.57 1.92 -21.08
N TYR A 319 9.51 1.83 -22.42
CA TYR A 319 10.62 2.21 -23.29
C TYR A 319 11.02 3.68 -23.12
N LEU A 320 10.05 4.59 -23.02
CA LEU A 320 10.31 6.01 -22.80
C LEU A 320 10.97 6.26 -21.45
N ALA A 321 10.48 5.65 -20.36
CA ALA A 321 11.08 5.77 -19.04
C ALA A 321 12.53 5.23 -19.01
N ILE A 322 12.80 4.11 -19.68
CA ILE A 322 14.17 3.59 -19.84
C ILE A 322 15.02 4.56 -20.66
N SER A 323 14.48 5.11 -21.75
CA SER A 323 15.21 6.07 -22.60
C SER A 323 15.61 7.33 -21.86
N GLU A 324 14.74 7.86 -20.98
CA GLU A 324 15.06 9.00 -20.11
C GLU A 324 16.19 8.65 -19.13
N ALA A 325 16.12 7.47 -18.50
CA ALA A 325 17.15 7.01 -17.58
C ALA A 325 18.52 6.82 -18.27
N VAL A 326 18.52 6.20 -19.45
CA VAL A 326 19.73 5.98 -20.27
C VAL A 326 20.31 7.31 -20.78
N LYS A 327 19.45 8.25 -21.21
CA LYS A 327 19.86 9.59 -21.60
C LYS A 327 20.55 10.33 -20.45
N LEU A 328 20.01 10.25 -19.24
CA LEU A 328 20.64 10.86 -18.07
C LEU A 328 21.97 10.18 -17.74
N TYR A 329 22.04 8.85 -17.80
CA TYR A 329 23.25 8.08 -17.54
C TYR A 329 24.43 8.51 -18.40
N PHE A 330 24.21 8.72 -19.71
CA PHE A 330 25.26 9.17 -20.64
C PHE A 330 25.45 10.69 -20.69
N GLY A 331 24.40 11.46 -20.41
CA GLY A 331 24.40 12.91 -20.61
C GLY A 331 24.80 13.72 -19.38
N ASP A 332 24.53 13.21 -18.19
CA ASP A 332 24.85 13.86 -16.90
C ASP A 332 25.18 12.80 -15.84
N GLU A 333 26.41 12.32 -15.88
CA GLU A 333 26.90 11.30 -14.93
C GLU A 333 26.82 11.77 -13.48
N GLU A 334 27.06 13.07 -13.21
CA GLU A 334 27.01 13.62 -11.86
C GLU A 334 25.57 13.60 -11.30
N MET A 335 24.56 13.93 -12.14
CA MET A 335 23.17 13.85 -11.73
C MET A 335 22.72 12.40 -11.55
N PHE A 336 23.12 11.49 -12.43
CA PHE A 336 22.81 10.06 -12.26
C PHE A 336 23.43 9.51 -10.98
N ASP A 337 24.66 9.91 -10.64
CA ASP A 337 25.30 9.54 -9.37
C ASP A 337 24.56 10.13 -8.15
N ARG A 338 24.05 11.35 -8.26
CA ARG A 338 23.17 11.92 -7.22
C ARG A 338 21.89 11.10 -7.02
N LEU A 339 21.32 10.53 -8.08
CA LEU A 339 20.17 9.60 -7.94
C LEU A 339 20.57 8.34 -7.17
N ARG A 340 21.73 7.73 -7.50
CA ARG A 340 22.26 6.57 -6.75
C ARG A 340 22.38 6.87 -5.26
N VAL A 341 22.97 8.02 -4.92
CA VAL A 341 23.13 8.45 -3.51
C VAL A 341 21.78 8.64 -2.82
N ARG A 342 20.79 9.21 -3.51
CA ARG A 342 19.43 9.37 -2.95
C ARG A 342 18.78 8.01 -2.68
N CYS A 343 18.92 7.06 -3.61
CA CYS A 343 18.45 5.69 -3.41
C CYS A 343 19.07 5.09 -2.15
N MET A 344 20.39 5.16 -2.00
CA MET A 344 21.10 4.58 -0.84
C MET A 344 20.73 5.25 0.48
N LYS A 345 20.44 6.54 0.49
CA LYS A 345 20.04 7.30 1.69
C LYS A 345 18.58 7.12 2.08
N LYS A 346 17.75 6.56 1.20
CA LYS A 346 16.33 6.40 1.49
C LYS A 346 16.12 5.35 2.57
N ASP A 347 15.40 5.74 3.60
CA ASP A 347 15.14 4.86 4.73
C ASP A 347 13.92 3.97 4.44
N PHE A 348 14.17 2.69 4.26
CA PHE A 348 13.20 1.62 4.10
C PHE A 348 13.21 0.64 5.29
N SER A 349 13.72 1.05 6.46
CA SER A 349 13.70 0.20 7.65
C SER A 349 12.29 -0.14 8.08
N TRP A 350 12.16 -1.24 8.80
CA TRP A 350 10.93 -1.60 9.47
C TRP A 350 10.50 -0.61 10.56
N ASP A 351 11.42 0.24 11.08
CA ASP A 351 11.13 1.18 12.15
C ASP A 351 9.98 2.12 11.79
N LYS A 352 10.00 2.69 10.57
CA LYS A 352 8.91 3.55 10.07
C LYS A 352 7.57 2.82 9.91
N SER A 353 7.63 1.58 9.48
CA SER A 353 6.43 0.75 9.35
C SER A 353 5.90 0.37 10.72
N ALA A 354 6.79 -0.02 11.65
CA ALA A 354 6.46 -0.34 13.02
C ALA A 354 5.81 0.85 13.76
N GLU A 355 6.32 2.09 13.59
CA GLU A 355 5.68 3.28 14.14
C GLU A 355 4.22 3.43 13.69
N ARG A 356 3.93 3.14 12.41
CA ARG A 356 2.56 3.22 11.88
C ARG A 356 1.68 2.10 12.42
N TYR A 357 2.22 0.87 12.54
CA TYR A 357 1.52 -0.24 13.16
C TYR A 357 1.25 0.05 14.64
N ASN A 358 2.22 0.57 15.39
CA ASN A 358 2.04 0.91 16.80
C ASN A 358 0.93 1.95 16.99
N ARG A 359 0.91 3.02 16.19
CA ARG A 359 -0.19 4.01 16.24
C ARG A 359 -1.54 3.37 15.98
N MET A 360 -1.65 2.51 14.96
CA MET A 360 -2.89 1.79 14.67
C MET A 360 -3.27 0.86 15.83
N TYR A 361 -2.32 0.15 16.45
CA TYR A 361 -2.58 -0.70 17.61
C TYR A 361 -3.07 0.13 18.80
N GLU A 362 -2.42 1.26 19.07
CA GLU A 362 -2.86 2.20 20.10
C GLU A 362 -4.29 2.69 19.83
N ASP A 363 -4.59 3.08 18.59
CA ASP A 363 -5.91 3.54 18.17
C ASP A 363 -7.00 2.50 18.44
N ILE A 364 -6.78 1.24 18.05
CA ILE A 364 -7.79 0.18 18.21
C ILE A 364 -7.91 -0.35 19.64
N CYS A 365 -6.88 -0.23 20.46
CA CYS A 365 -6.86 -0.62 21.87
C CYS A 365 -7.35 0.50 22.81
N GLY A 366 -7.69 1.67 22.26
CA GLY A 366 -8.05 2.83 23.09
C GLY A 366 -6.85 3.46 23.77
N GLY A 367 -5.75 3.59 23.05
CA GLY A 367 -4.39 3.96 23.42
C GLY A 367 -4.18 4.76 24.70
N ALA A 368 -3.04 4.55 25.37
CA ALA A 368 -2.59 5.32 26.54
C ALA A 368 -2.29 6.82 26.26
N GLY A 369 -2.57 7.28 25.04
CA GLY A 369 -2.70 8.69 24.64
C GLY A 369 -4.10 9.22 24.67
N ALA A 370 -5.10 8.42 25.08
CA ALA A 370 -6.43 8.89 25.43
C ALA A 370 -6.31 9.70 26.73
N GLY A 371 -5.84 10.94 26.61
CA GLY A 371 -6.17 11.94 27.62
C GLY A 371 -7.64 11.81 27.91
N GLU A 372 -8.07 12.26 29.09
CA GLU A 372 -9.49 12.16 29.53
C GLU A 372 -10.44 12.35 28.36
N PRO A 373 -11.51 11.52 28.26
CA PRO A 373 -12.50 11.65 27.21
C PRO A 373 -12.88 13.13 27.14
N ILE A 374 -12.51 13.82 26.06
CA ILE A 374 -13.02 15.17 25.88
C ILE A 374 -14.53 14.96 25.77
N PRO A 375 -15.34 15.62 26.60
CA PRO A 375 -16.76 15.49 26.52
C PRO A 375 -17.17 15.80 25.08
N PHE A 376 -17.85 14.87 24.47
CA PHE A 376 -18.27 14.95 23.07
C PHE A 376 -18.99 16.26 22.77
N GLU A 377 -19.75 16.72 23.75
CA GLU A 377 -20.45 17.99 23.76
C GLU A 377 -19.52 19.20 23.53
N GLU A 378 -18.31 19.18 24.09
CA GLU A 378 -17.37 20.31 23.94
C GLU A 378 -16.86 20.45 22.49
N ALA A 379 -16.56 19.37 21.80
CA ALA A 379 -16.13 19.43 20.39
C ALA A 379 -17.30 19.86 19.50
N PHE A 380 -18.49 19.35 19.75
CA PHE A 380 -19.67 19.72 18.99
C PHE A 380 -20.16 21.14 19.33
N ASP A 381 -19.96 21.63 20.54
CA ASP A 381 -20.22 23.02 20.87
C ASP A 381 -19.27 23.95 20.14
N GLN A 382 -17.99 23.59 19.97
CA GLN A 382 -17.06 24.35 19.14
C GLN A 382 -17.46 24.32 17.67
N LEU A 383 -17.85 23.16 17.12
CA LEU A 383 -18.39 23.07 15.75
C LEU A 383 -19.66 23.88 15.57
N ARG A 384 -20.56 23.84 16.55
CA ARG A 384 -21.80 24.61 16.56
C ARG A 384 -21.53 26.12 16.59
N HIS A 385 -20.55 26.53 17.39
CA HIS A 385 -20.11 27.94 17.44
C HIS A 385 -19.55 28.39 16.08
N CYS A 386 -18.63 27.60 15.46
CA CYS A 386 -18.12 27.88 14.12
C CYS A 386 -19.24 27.97 13.07
N TYR A 387 -20.21 27.05 13.12
CA TYR A 387 -21.37 27.08 12.24
C TYR A 387 -22.18 28.35 12.39
N MET A 388 -22.40 28.81 13.60
CA MET A 388 -23.21 30.03 13.88
C MET A 388 -22.50 31.32 13.46
N GLU A 389 -21.15 31.35 13.52
CA GLU A 389 -20.37 32.54 13.20
C GLU A 389 -19.96 32.64 11.71
N ASN A 390 -20.06 31.55 10.95
CA ASN A 390 -19.65 31.55 9.55
C ASN A 390 -20.61 32.38 8.67
N GLU A 391 -20.09 33.47 8.07
CA GLU A 391 -20.89 34.35 7.17
C GLU A 391 -21.47 33.62 5.96
N ARG A 392 -20.75 32.60 5.41
CA ARG A 392 -21.26 31.79 4.30
C ARG A 392 -22.40 30.88 4.76
N THR A 393 -22.33 30.35 5.96
CA THR A 393 -23.38 29.57 6.60
C THR A 393 -24.61 30.45 6.84
N ASN A 394 -24.42 31.72 7.23
CA ASN A 394 -25.51 32.68 7.37
C ASN A 394 -26.21 32.95 6.03
N ARG A 395 -25.49 33.00 4.91
CA ARG A 395 -26.12 33.11 3.56
C ARG A 395 -26.95 31.85 3.23
N VAL A 396 -26.45 30.68 3.51
CA VAL A 396 -27.16 29.40 3.27
C VAL A 396 -28.40 29.27 4.18
N LYS A 397 -28.35 29.79 5.41
CA LYS A 397 -29.49 29.82 6.34
C LYS A 397 -30.67 30.65 5.83
N HIS A 398 -30.42 31.63 4.98
CA HIS A 398 -31.48 32.48 4.42
C HIS A 398 -32.18 31.90 3.19
N GLU A 399 -31.68 30.77 2.66
CA GLU A 399 -32.40 30.02 1.65
C GLU A 399 -33.50 29.18 2.33
N SER A 400 -34.75 29.52 2.08
CA SER A 400 -35.90 28.82 2.67
C SER A 400 -35.87 27.34 2.30
N GLY A 401 -35.90 26.46 3.32
CA GLY A 401 -35.89 25.01 3.14
C GLY A 401 -34.49 24.36 3.09
N TYR A 402 -33.44 25.07 3.50
CA TYR A 402 -32.12 24.44 3.63
C TYR A 402 -32.17 23.37 4.70
N HIS A 403 -31.83 22.14 4.28
CA HIS A 403 -31.73 20.98 5.17
C HIS A 403 -30.60 20.09 4.67
N ARG A 404 -29.71 19.67 5.58
CA ARG A 404 -28.63 18.71 5.30
C ARG A 404 -28.47 17.76 6.46
N VAL A 405 -28.30 16.49 6.14
CA VAL A 405 -28.03 15.44 7.11
C VAL A 405 -26.69 14.81 6.80
N VAL A 406 -25.76 14.91 7.72
CA VAL A 406 -24.42 14.40 7.58
C VAL A 406 -24.12 13.46 8.73
N GLN A 407 -23.70 12.26 8.40
CA GLN A 407 -23.20 11.32 9.39
C GLN A 407 -21.69 11.46 9.52
N ILE A 408 -21.21 11.71 10.75
CA ILE A 408 -19.78 11.73 11.06
C ILE A 408 -19.44 10.50 11.88
N THR A 409 -18.47 9.73 11.41
CA THR A 409 -17.87 8.63 12.16
C THR A 409 -16.49 9.05 12.62
N ILE A 410 -16.32 9.15 13.93
CA ILE A 410 -15.03 9.44 14.56
C ILE A 410 -14.28 8.14 14.75
N ILE A 411 -13.03 8.13 14.29
CA ILE A 411 -12.10 7.00 14.39
C ILE A 411 -11.07 7.31 15.47
N GLY A 412 -10.71 6.32 16.29
CA GLY A 412 -9.73 6.48 17.36
C GLY A 412 -10.33 7.06 18.64
N ARG A 413 -9.59 7.98 19.28
CA ARG A 413 -10.02 8.61 20.55
C ARG A 413 -11.39 9.26 20.41
N GLY A 414 -12.32 8.90 21.30
CA GLY A 414 -13.72 9.36 21.24
C GLY A 414 -14.54 8.71 20.12
N ALA A 415 -14.13 7.51 19.65
CA ALA A 415 -14.80 6.79 18.57
C ALA A 415 -16.32 6.70 18.78
N GLY A 416 -17.06 6.98 17.71
CA GLY A 416 -18.51 6.93 17.69
C GLY A 416 -19.08 7.45 16.40
N THR A 417 -20.35 7.16 16.15
CA THR A 417 -21.08 7.67 14.99
C THR A 417 -22.10 8.70 15.46
N PHE A 418 -22.14 9.82 14.77
CA PHE A 418 -22.98 10.98 15.08
C PHE A 418 -23.66 11.46 13.82
N THR A 419 -24.88 11.89 13.97
CA THR A 419 -25.61 12.57 12.91
C THR A 419 -25.65 14.05 13.20
N ILE A 420 -25.22 14.86 12.24
CA ILE A 420 -25.36 16.31 12.27
C ILE A 420 -26.45 16.71 11.29
N ARG A 421 -27.46 17.38 11.80
CA ARG A 421 -28.55 17.97 11.01
C ARG A 421 -28.37 19.49 10.95
N PHE A 422 -28.20 20.01 9.74
CA PHE A 422 -28.15 21.44 9.48
C PHE A 422 -29.49 21.90 8.92
N ASN A 423 -30.05 22.96 9.50
CA ASN A 423 -31.26 23.58 9.04
C ASN A 423 -31.22 25.08 9.25
N GLU A 424 -32.30 25.79 8.85
CA GLU A 424 -32.41 27.25 8.99
C GLU A 424 -32.29 27.77 10.42
N ASN A 425 -32.51 26.89 11.43
CA ASN A 425 -32.47 27.22 12.86
C ASN A 425 -31.14 26.86 13.54
N GLY A 426 -30.20 26.21 12.81
CA GLY A 426 -28.91 25.88 13.34
C GLY A 426 -28.47 24.43 13.08
N MET A 427 -27.50 24.00 13.86
CA MET A 427 -26.90 22.66 13.84
C MET A 427 -27.40 21.85 15.04
N GLN A 428 -27.92 20.68 14.77
CA GLN A 428 -28.28 19.68 15.79
C GLN A 428 -27.36 18.47 15.65
N VAL A 429 -26.93 17.91 16.78
CA VAL A 429 -26.07 16.74 16.83
C VAL A 429 -26.73 15.64 17.64
N GLU A 430 -26.83 14.46 17.06
CA GLU A 430 -27.44 13.28 17.68
C GLU A 430 -26.39 12.16 17.74
N PRO A 431 -26.17 11.49 18.90
CA PRO A 431 -25.23 10.40 19.03
C PRO A 431 -25.82 9.09 18.46
N ALA A 432 -26.14 9.06 17.18
CA ALA A 432 -26.71 7.92 16.50
C ALA A 432 -26.43 8.00 14.98
N SER A 433 -26.53 6.87 14.28
CA SER A 433 -26.61 6.83 12.83
C SER A 433 -28.00 7.24 12.34
N ALA A 434 -28.07 7.85 11.15
CA ALA A 434 -29.33 8.23 10.52
C ALA A 434 -29.48 7.58 9.15
N ASP A 435 -30.65 6.98 8.90
CA ASP A 435 -30.96 6.33 7.61
C ASP A 435 -31.13 7.36 6.47
N ASP A 436 -31.36 8.63 6.80
CA ASP A 436 -31.54 9.75 5.87
C ASP A 436 -30.25 10.56 5.64
N ALA A 437 -29.09 10.07 6.05
CA ALA A 437 -27.82 10.76 5.84
C ALA A 437 -27.50 10.87 4.34
N GLU A 438 -27.21 12.12 3.90
CA GLU A 438 -26.89 12.43 2.50
C GLU A 438 -25.39 12.28 2.20
N ALA A 439 -24.54 12.44 3.22
CA ALA A 439 -23.08 12.28 3.13
C ALA A 439 -22.53 11.70 4.42
N TYR A 440 -21.44 10.97 4.28
CA TYR A 440 -20.74 10.30 5.39
C TYR A 440 -19.32 10.83 5.46
N VAL A 441 -18.90 11.25 6.65
CA VAL A 441 -17.56 11.75 6.95
C VAL A 441 -16.90 10.83 7.94
N HIS A 442 -15.68 10.39 7.63
CA HIS A 442 -14.85 9.59 8.53
C HIS A 442 -13.55 10.35 8.81
N CYS A 443 -13.27 10.65 10.06
CA CYS A 443 -12.03 11.32 10.48
C CYS A 443 -11.73 11.03 11.95
N SER A 444 -10.50 11.35 12.39
CA SER A 444 -10.18 11.36 13.81
C SER A 444 -10.81 12.57 14.51
N PHE A 445 -10.98 12.45 15.83
CA PHE A 445 -11.48 13.55 16.64
C PHE A 445 -10.58 14.80 16.56
N ASP A 446 -9.26 14.60 16.57
CA ASP A 446 -8.28 15.69 16.46
C ASP A 446 -8.38 16.42 15.12
N ASN A 447 -8.63 15.69 14.03
CA ASN A 447 -8.88 16.28 12.72
C ASN A 447 -10.19 17.08 12.68
N LEU A 448 -11.25 16.55 13.28
CA LEU A 448 -12.52 17.26 13.41
C LEU A 448 -12.34 18.57 14.19
N LEU A 449 -11.63 18.52 15.31
CA LEU A 449 -11.35 19.69 16.14
C LEU A 449 -10.43 20.69 15.43
N ALA A 450 -9.40 20.21 14.70
CA ALA A 450 -8.52 21.04 13.90
C ALA A 450 -9.29 21.79 12.77
N MET A 451 -10.26 21.11 12.13
CA MET A 451 -11.15 21.74 11.15
C MET A 451 -12.03 22.82 11.81
N ALA A 452 -12.64 22.51 12.94
CA ALA A 452 -13.50 23.44 13.68
C ALA A 452 -12.75 24.71 14.12
N ARG A 453 -11.47 24.57 14.48
CA ARG A 453 -10.57 25.66 14.85
C ARG A 453 -9.94 26.39 13.66
N GLY A 454 -10.21 25.96 12.42
CA GLY A 454 -9.61 26.54 11.21
C GLY A 454 -8.11 26.29 11.04
N LEU A 455 -7.54 25.35 11.80
CA LEU A 455 -6.12 24.97 11.72
C LEU A 455 -5.81 24.15 10.47
N VAL A 456 -6.82 23.47 9.93
CA VAL A 456 -6.72 22.64 8.73
C VAL A 456 -8.02 22.73 7.92
N THR A 457 -7.93 22.64 6.60
CA THR A 457 -9.12 22.63 5.73
C THR A 457 -9.59 21.20 5.43
N VAL A 458 -10.90 21.05 5.17
CA VAL A 458 -11.50 19.77 4.74
C VAL A 458 -10.77 19.22 3.51
N ASP A 459 -10.49 20.08 2.52
CA ASP A 459 -9.78 19.68 1.30
C ASP A 459 -8.38 19.11 1.59
N LYS A 460 -7.63 19.72 2.50
CA LYS A 460 -6.28 19.25 2.89
C LYS A 460 -6.33 17.88 3.58
N LEU A 461 -7.28 17.69 4.49
CA LEU A 461 -7.45 16.39 5.17
C LEU A 461 -7.96 15.31 4.21
N TYR A 462 -8.84 15.66 3.28
CA TYR A 462 -9.32 14.75 2.25
C TYR A 462 -8.19 14.32 1.30
N LEU A 463 -7.42 15.27 0.77
CA LEU A 463 -6.29 14.98 -0.12
C LEU A 463 -5.16 14.21 0.56
N SER A 464 -4.97 14.38 1.87
CA SER A 464 -3.98 13.61 2.66
C SER A 464 -4.50 12.26 3.14
N GLY A 465 -5.77 11.91 2.85
CA GLY A 465 -6.40 10.67 3.31
C GLY A 465 -6.74 10.62 4.81
N GLN A 466 -6.61 11.74 5.51
CA GLN A 466 -6.93 11.87 6.94
C GLN A 466 -8.41 12.15 7.21
N LEU A 467 -9.16 12.47 6.17
CA LEU A 467 -10.60 12.58 6.16
C LEU A 467 -11.14 11.87 4.93
N ARG A 468 -12.19 11.10 5.09
CA ARG A 468 -12.85 10.39 4.00
C ARG A 468 -14.29 10.85 3.88
N LEU A 469 -14.74 10.99 2.64
CA LEU A 469 -16.10 11.35 2.29
C LEU A 469 -16.71 10.23 1.44
N SER A 470 -17.93 9.83 1.76
CA SER A 470 -18.71 8.90 0.96
C SER A 470 -20.18 9.34 0.88
N GLY A 471 -20.99 8.67 0.07
CA GLY A 471 -22.35 9.11 -0.24
C GLY A 471 -22.37 10.18 -1.34
N ASN A 472 -23.18 11.20 -1.20
CA ASN A 472 -23.21 12.30 -2.17
C ASN A 472 -22.02 13.25 -1.99
N LEU A 473 -20.97 13.03 -2.78
CA LEU A 473 -19.71 13.79 -2.65
C LEU A 473 -19.88 15.29 -2.80
N SER A 474 -20.79 15.79 -3.67
CA SER A 474 -21.01 17.22 -3.81
C SER A 474 -21.55 17.84 -2.51
N LYS A 475 -22.45 17.13 -1.83
CA LYS A 475 -22.97 17.52 -0.53
C LYS A 475 -21.95 17.29 0.59
N GLY A 476 -21.12 16.25 0.48
CA GLY A 476 -19.98 16.00 1.36
C GLY A 476 -18.98 17.16 1.35
N PHE A 477 -18.64 17.68 0.17
CA PHE A 477 -17.77 18.85 0.05
C PHE A 477 -18.42 20.17 0.53
N GLU A 478 -19.74 20.28 0.60
CA GLU A 478 -20.40 21.43 1.23
C GLU A 478 -20.05 21.54 2.73
N ILE A 479 -19.69 20.45 3.39
CA ILE A 479 -19.24 20.44 4.78
C ILE A 479 -18.06 21.38 5.01
N ARG A 480 -17.18 21.57 4.02
CA ARG A 480 -16.09 22.55 4.09
C ARG A 480 -16.58 23.98 4.39
N TYR A 481 -17.77 24.31 3.93
CA TYR A 481 -18.38 25.62 4.19
C TYR A 481 -19.12 25.68 5.52
N LEU A 482 -19.53 24.52 6.01
CA LEU A 482 -20.27 24.40 7.27
C LEU A 482 -19.33 24.30 8.48
N LEU A 483 -18.18 23.65 8.31
CA LEU A 483 -17.25 23.38 9.41
C LEU A 483 -16.02 24.30 9.43
N SER A 484 -15.70 25.01 8.36
CA SER A 484 -14.56 25.92 8.35
C SER A 484 -14.94 27.30 8.90
N PRO A 485 -14.15 27.90 9.81
CA PRO A 485 -14.38 29.25 10.28
C PRO A 485 -14.28 30.24 9.12
N ALA A 486 -15.03 31.34 9.18
CA ALA A 486 -14.87 32.45 8.27
C ALA A 486 -13.43 32.98 8.32
N LYS A 487 -12.82 33.19 7.14
CA LYS A 487 -11.51 33.84 7.05
C LYS A 487 -11.69 35.33 7.13
#